data_1a646fa16d0eb72d1c5c797e18511913
#
_entry.id   1a646fa16d0eb72d1c5c797e18511913
#
_cell.length_a   1.000
_cell.length_b   1.000
_cell.length_c   1.000
_cell.angle_alpha   90.00
_cell.angle_beta   90.00
_cell.angle_gamma   90.00
#
_symmetry.space_group_name_H-M   'P 1'
#
loop_
_entity.id
_entity.type
_entity.pdbx_description
1 polymer ?
#
loop_
_entity_poly.entity_id
_entity_poly.type
_entity_poly.pdbx_seq_one_letter_code
_entity_poly.pdbx_strand_id
1 'polypeptide(L)'
;PAISKRMEALNIAADLRPEMKIVIKPNMVMAKSPDFPATTHPLVVKAVIRWLKEQGMQHITIAESSGGLYNVEAMKHVYHVCGMDALSPEAELNMDFSAQTVNCPSGFKNHSFHLITPIVEADYIINICKLKTHAMTGYSGGIKNLFGTIPGLEKPQMHYRWPEIEDFSNMLLELAQTVAPQLTVIDAIDAMEGNGPTGGTSHPLHMLLAARDFYTQDCFAAGLMGLDPMEIVMLRQAAEKGLAHPKD
;
A
#
# COMPACT_ATOMS: atom_id res chain seq x y z
N PRO A 1 -15.56 -0.16 14.63
CA PRO A 1 -15.18 0.84 15.66
C PRO A 1 -13.71 1.30 15.56
N ALA A 2 -12.74 0.39 15.36
CA ALA A 2 -11.33 0.77 15.34
C ALA A 2 -10.96 1.67 14.15
N ILE A 3 -11.42 1.35 12.94
CA ILE A 3 -11.22 2.18 11.74
C ILE A 3 -11.96 3.50 11.88
N SER A 4 -13.25 3.49 12.25
CA SER A 4 -14.07 4.71 12.37
C SER A 4 -13.41 5.77 13.27
N LYS A 5 -12.91 5.36 14.44
CA LYS A 5 -12.21 6.28 15.36
C LYS A 5 -10.97 6.94 14.73
N ARG A 6 -10.21 6.22 13.89
CA ARG A 6 -9.03 6.75 13.20
C ARG A 6 -9.43 7.72 12.08
N MET A 7 -10.46 7.36 11.31
CA MET A 7 -10.98 8.21 10.24
C MET A 7 -11.55 9.53 10.80
N GLU A 8 -12.25 9.46 11.94
CA GLU A 8 -12.77 10.63 12.67
C GLU A 8 -11.62 11.51 13.19
N ALA A 9 -10.62 10.91 13.86
CA ALA A 9 -9.46 11.64 14.39
C ALA A 9 -8.65 12.37 13.30
N LEU A 10 -8.60 11.80 12.09
CA LEU A 10 -7.94 12.38 10.92
C LEU A 10 -8.87 13.30 10.10
N ASN A 11 -10.14 13.45 10.50
CA ASN A 11 -11.16 14.22 9.79
C ASN A 11 -11.27 13.85 8.30
N ILE A 12 -11.21 12.53 7.97
CA ILE A 12 -11.21 12.05 6.59
C ILE A 12 -12.54 12.37 5.88
N ALA A 13 -13.66 12.36 6.60
CA ALA A 13 -14.97 12.66 6.01
C ALA A 13 -15.03 14.03 5.33
N ALA A 14 -14.24 15.01 5.79
CA ALA A 14 -14.20 16.34 5.20
C ALA A 14 -13.60 16.38 3.78
N ASP A 15 -12.83 15.38 3.39
CA ASP A 15 -12.23 15.29 2.05
C ASP A 15 -13.19 14.67 1.03
N LEU A 16 -14.19 13.91 1.51
CA LEU A 16 -14.98 13.02 0.67
C LEU A 16 -16.20 13.72 0.05
N ARG A 17 -16.48 13.39 -1.19
CA ARG A 17 -17.70 13.77 -1.90
C ARG A 17 -18.29 12.53 -2.58
N PRO A 18 -19.64 12.38 -2.62
CA PRO A 18 -20.32 11.16 -3.08
C PRO A 18 -19.95 10.70 -4.49
N GLU A 19 -19.59 11.63 -5.38
CA GLU A 19 -19.23 11.37 -6.77
C GLU A 19 -17.79 10.88 -6.98
N MET A 20 -16.94 10.94 -5.95
CA MET A 20 -15.53 10.56 -6.04
C MET A 20 -15.33 9.07 -6.35
N LYS A 21 -14.40 8.79 -7.25
CA LYS A 21 -13.85 7.46 -7.49
C LYS A 21 -12.79 7.18 -6.42
N ILE A 22 -13.11 6.30 -5.48
CA ILE A 22 -12.21 5.90 -4.40
C ILE A 22 -11.53 4.60 -4.76
N VAL A 23 -10.21 4.58 -4.74
CA VAL A 23 -9.45 3.34 -4.88
C VAL A 23 -8.86 2.94 -3.55
N ILE A 24 -9.18 1.73 -3.12
CA ILE A 24 -8.52 1.03 -2.01
C ILE A 24 -7.43 0.15 -2.60
N LYS A 25 -6.18 0.43 -2.22
CA LYS A 25 -5.02 -0.36 -2.63
C LYS A 25 -4.50 -1.20 -1.45
N PRO A 26 -4.93 -2.46 -1.32
CA PRO A 26 -4.39 -3.36 -0.29
C PRO A 26 -2.97 -3.82 -0.65
N ASN A 27 -2.34 -4.62 0.21
CA ASN A 27 -1.17 -5.41 -0.12
C ASN A 27 -1.62 -6.83 -0.51
N MET A 28 -1.42 -7.19 -1.78
CA MET A 28 -1.63 -8.55 -2.29
C MET A 28 -0.42 -8.98 -3.12
N VAL A 29 0.75 -8.98 -2.48
CA VAL A 29 2.04 -9.29 -3.14
C VAL A 29 2.01 -10.62 -3.89
N MET A 30 1.23 -11.59 -3.43
CA MET A 30 0.99 -12.89 -4.06
C MET A 30 -0.29 -13.51 -3.50
N ALA A 31 -0.78 -14.57 -4.13
CA ALA A 31 -1.91 -15.36 -3.64
C ALA A 31 -1.51 -16.10 -2.35
N LYS A 32 -1.96 -15.58 -1.20
CA LYS A 32 -1.78 -16.17 0.14
C LYS A 32 -3.07 -16.03 0.94
N SER A 33 -3.39 -17.07 1.73
CA SER A 33 -4.53 -17.03 2.66
C SER A 33 -4.42 -15.84 3.62
N PRO A 34 -5.54 -15.22 3.98
CA PRO A 34 -5.57 -14.17 5.02
C PRO A 34 -5.01 -14.58 6.39
N ASP A 35 -5.01 -15.88 6.69
CA ASP A 35 -4.43 -16.43 7.93
C ASP A 35 -2.90 -16.34 7.95
N PHE A 36 -2.29 -16.02 6.82
CA PHE A 36 -0.84 -15.83 6.72
C PHE A 36 -0.51 -14.33 6.62
N PRO A 37 0.42 -13.79 7.43
CA PRO A 37 0.64 -12.35 7.55
C PRO A 37 1.40 -11.70 6.38
N ALA A 38 1.22 -12.21 5.15
CA ALA A 38 1.88 -11.68 3.96
C ALA A 38 1.07 -10.60 3.24
N THR A 39 -0.26 -10.63 3.37
CA THR A 39 -1.18 -9.75 2.66
C THR A 39 -2.07 -8.98 3.63
N THR A 40 -2.64 -7.87 3.18
CA THR A 40 -3.64 -7.13 3.96
C THR A 40 -4.83 -8.04 4.26
N HIS A 41 -5.26 -8.10 5.52
CA HIS A 41 -6.39 -8.93 5.89
C HIS A 41 -7.71 -8.33 5.34
N PRO A 42 -8.58 -9.13 4.67
CA PRO A 42 -9.79 -8.61 4.03
C PRO A 42 -10.77 -7.94 5.01
N LEU A 43 -10.78 -8.31 6.29
CA LEU A 43 -11.62 -7.64 7.29
C LEU A 43 -11.16 -6.18 7.56
N VAL A 44 -9.88 -5.84 7.36
CA VAL A 44 -9.42 -4.46 7.46
C VAL A 44 -9.94 -3.65 6.27
N VAL A 45 -9.83 -4.21 5.07
CA VAL A 45 -10.40 -3.60 3.84
C VAL A 45 -11.90 -3.43 3.97
N LYS A 46 -12.60 -4.46 4.44
CA LYS A 46 -14.05 -4.43 4.69
C LYS A 46 -14.46 -3.33 5.65
N ALA A 47 -13.70 -3.15 6.73
CA ALA A 47 -14.00 -2.11 7.72
C ALA A 47 -13.85 -0.69 7.12
N VAL A 48 -12.88 -0.48 6.22
CA VAL A 48 -12.71 0.78 5.48
C VAL A 48 -13.88 0.98 4.50
N ILE A 49 -14.23 -0.05 3.71
CA ILE A 49 -15.36 0.01 2.77
C ILE A 49 -16.66 0.39 3.50
N ARG A 50 -16.95 -0.27 4.62
CA ARG A 50 -18.16 0.01 5.39
C ARG A 50 -18.20 1.45 5.88
N TRP A 51 -17.08 1.92 6.43
CA TRP A 51 -17.00 3.31 6.86
C TRP A 51 -17.24 4.29 5.69
N LEU A 52 -16.62 4.04 4.52
CA LEU A 52 -16.86 4.85 3.32
C LEU A 52 -18.34 4.83 2.86
N LYS A 53 -18.99 3.68 2.92
CA LYS A 53 -20.43 3.57 2.62
C LYS A 53 -21.28 4.36 3.61
N GLU A 54 -20.94 4.37 4.89
CA GLU A 54 -21.58 5.20 5.92
C GLU A 54 -21.41 6.71 5.65
N GLN A 55 -20.32 7.10 4.96
CA GLN A 55 -20.11 8.47 4.47
C GLN A 55 -20.81 8.75 3.12
N GLY A 56 -21.57 7.80 2.57
CA GLY A 56 -22.31 7.95 1.32
C GLY A 56 -21.52 7.68 0.05
N MET A 57 -20.28 7.13 0.15
CA MET A 57 -19.45 6.81 -1.01
C MET A 57 -20.00 5.61 -1.78
N GLN A 58 -20.12 5.75 -3.11
CA GLN A 58 -20.71 4.73 -3.97
C GLN A 58 -19.68 4.04 -4.88
N HIS A 59 -18.70 4.80 -5.37
CA HIS A 59 -17.69 4.33 -6.34
C HIS A 59 -16.41 3.93 -5.61
N ILE A 60 -16.38 2.69 -5.10
CA ILE A 60 -15.24 2.14 -4.36
C ILE A 60 -14.69 0.94 -5.13
N THR A 61 -13.43 1.02 -5.53
CA THR A 61 -12.72 -0.04 -6.27
C THR A 61 -11.53 -0.56 -5.45
N ILE A 62 -11.38 -1.87 -5.36
CA ILE A 62 -10.19 -2.53 -4.81
C ILE A 62 -9.25 -2.80 -5.99
N ALA A 63 -8.07 -2.20 -5.98
CA ALA A 63 -7.08 -2.34 -7.04
C ALA A 63 -5.67 -2.62 -6.51
N GLU A 64 -5.02 -3.60 -7.11
CA GLU A 64 -3.63 -4.01 -6.84
C GLU A 64 -3.08 -4.66 -8.10
N SER A 65 -1.78 -4.58 -8.28
CA SER A 65 -1.03 -5.43 -9.20
C SER A 65 -0.07 -6.31 -8.41
N SER A 66 -0.35 -7.61 -8.34
CA SER A 66 0.49 -8.57 -7.61
C SER A 66 1.87 -8.75 -8.27
N GLY A 67 2.75 -9.54 -7.65
CA GLY A 67 4.11 -9.79 -8.15
C GLY A 67 4.21 -10.65 -9.42
N GLY A 68 3.08 -11.18 -9.93
CA GLY A 68 3.01 -12.01 -11.11
C GLY A 68 2.41 -11.30 -12.34
N LEU A 69 1.74 -12.08 -13.20
CA LEU A 69 1.02 -11.53 -14.35
C LEU A 69 -0.10 -10.59 -13.90
N TYR A 70 -0.24 -9.47 -14.61
CA TYR A 70 -1.33 -8.52 -14.39
C TYR A 70 -2.38 -8.70 -15.51
N ASN A 71 -3.26 -9.65 -15.31
CA ASN A 71 -4.36 -9.99 -16.22
C ASN A 71 -5.55 -10.59 -15.44
N VAL A 72 -6.65 -10.82 -16.14
CA VAL A 72 -7.91 -11.33 -15.57
C VAL A 72 -7.72 -12.60 -14.76
N GLU A 73 -7.06 -13.60 -15.34
CA GLU A 73 -6.93 -14.95 -14.74
C GLU A 73 -6.10 -14.89 -13.46
N ALA A 74 -4.92 -14.24 -13.54
CA ALA A 74 -4.02 -14.12 -12.40
C ALA A 74 -4.66 -13.32 -11.26
N MET A 75 -5.29 -12.18 -11.57
CA MET A 75 -5.87 -11.33 -10.52
C MET A 75 -7.12 -11.91 -9.89
N LYS A 76 -7.98 -12.60 -10.65
CA LYS A 76 -9.11 -13.36 -10.06
C LYS A 76 -8.61 -14.39 -9.06
N HIS A 77 -7.55 -15.12 -9.40
CA HIS A 77 -6.94 -16.08 -8.47
C HIS A 77 -6.39 -15.40 -7.20
N VAL A 78 -5.67 -14.28 -7.36
CA VAL A 78 -5.13 -13.50 -6.22
C VAL A 78 -6.27 -12.98 -5.34
N TYR A 79 -7.31 -12.36 -5.91
CA TYR A 79 -8.48 -11.87 -5.16
C TYR A 79 -9.15 -13.00 -4.37
N HIS A 80 -9.34 -14.15 -5.00
CA HIS A 80 -9.97 -15.32 -4.37
C HIS A 80 -9.14 -15.83 -3.19
N VAL A 81 -7.86 -16.12 -3.41
CA VAL A 81 -6.99 -16.70 -2.36
C VAL A 81 -6.76 -15.71 -1.21
N CYS A 82 -6.67 -14.40 -1.50
CA CYS A 82 -6.56 -13.37 -0.47
C CYS A 82 -7.90 -13.00 0.20
N GLY A 83 -9.03 -13.62 -0.21
CA GLY A 83 -10.37 -13.39 0.35
C GLY A 83 -10.97 -12.02 0.01
N MET A 84 -10.43 -11.32 -1.00
CA MET A 84 -10.97 -10.02 -1.43
C MET A 84 -12.23 -10.15 -2.27
N ASP A 85 -12.44 -11.27 -2.94
CA ASP A 85 -13.65 -11.57 -3.73
C ASP A 85 -14.92 -11.57 -2.88
N ALA A 86 -14.83 -11.93 -1.60
CA ALA A 86 -15.92 -11.82 -0.64
C ALA A 86 -16.39 -10.37 -0.38
N LEU A 87 -15.62 -9.37 -0.81
CA LEU A 87 -15.96 -7.95 -0.69
C LEU A 87 -16.68 -7.38 -1.93
N SER A 88 -16.77 -8.17 -3.01
CA SER A 88 -17.37 -7.76 -4.29
C SER A 88 -18.80 -7.22 -4.18
N PRO A 89 -19.66 -7.66 -3.24
CA PRO A 89 -20.97 -7.03 -3.05
C PRO A 89 -20.92 -5.62 -2.46
N GLU A 90 -19.82 -5.25 -1.79
CA GLU A 90 -19.68 -3.96 -1.09
C GLU A 90 -18.76 -2.99 -1.85
N ALA A 91 -17.84 -3.48 -2.71
CA ALA A 91 -16.92 -2.69 -3.54
C ALA A 91 -16.57 -3.45 -4.82
N GLU A 92 -16.20 -2.74 -5.88
CA GLU A 92 -15.76 -3.33 -7.14
C GLU A 92 -14.34 -3.91 -7.00
N LEU A 93 -14.11 -5.09 -7.59
CA LEU A 93 -12.75 -5.58 -7.81
C LEU A 93 -12.27 -5.08 -9.16
N ASN A 94 -11.09 -4.49 -9.19
CA ASN A 94 -10.55 -3.99 -10.45
C ASN A 94 -10.36 -5.11 -11.48
N MET A 95 -10.94 -4.91 -12.67
CA MET A 95 -10.80 -5.79 -13.85
C MET A 95 -10.28 -5.01 -15.08
N ASP A 96 -9.82 -3.78 -14.89
CA ASP A 96 -9.08 -3.04 -15.90
C ASP A 96 -7.57 -3.29 -15.70
N PHE A 97 -6.95 -3.94 -16.67
CA PHE A 97 -5.52 -4.30 -16.66
C PHE A 97 -4.68 -3.38 -17.55
N SER A 98 -5.25 -2.26 -17.96
CA SER A 98 -4.51 -1.19 -18.62
C SER A 98 -3.63 -0.42 -17.65
N ALA A 99 -2.69 0.33 -18.19
CA ALA A 99 -1.81 1.19 -17.43
C ALA A 99 -1.52 2.47 -18.20
N GLN A 100 -1.18 3.52 -17.47
CA GLN A 100 -0.91 4.85 -18.03
C GLN A 100 0.44 5.37 -17.54
N THR A 101 1.11 6.13 -18.40
CA THR A 101 2.36 6.81 -18.04
C THR A 101 2.05 8.09 -17.30
N VAL A 102 2.58 8.22 -16.07
CA VAL A 102 2.44 9.39 -15.21
C VAL A 102 3.80 10.02 -14.98
N ASN A 103 3.92 11.33 -15.20
CA ASN A 103 5.16 12.05 -14.94
C ASN A 103 5.49 12.06 -13.44
N CYS A 104 6.77 11.87 -13.12
CA CYS A 104 7.26 11.93 -11.75
C CYS A 104 7.61 13.37 -11.38
N PRO A 105 6.93 13.99 -10.39
CA PRO A 105 7.17 15.40 -10.02
C PRO A 105 8.56 15.66 -9.48
N SER A 106 9.12 14.66 -8.76
CA SER A 106 10.43 14.74 -8.11
C SER A 106 11.56 14.12 -8.90
N GLY A 107 11.33 13.74 -10.16
CA GLY A 107 12.13 12.86 -11.00
C GLY A 107 13.63 13.12 -11.02
N PHE A 108 14.37 12.57 -10.07
CA PHE A 108 15.82 12.54 -10.07
C PHE A 108 16.38 11.44 -10.98
N LYS A 109 15.81 10.23 -10.85
CA LYS A 109 16.20 9.04 -11.63
C LYS A 109 15.09 8.53 -12.55
N ASN A 110 13.83 8.70 -12.16
CA ASN A 110 12.68 8.30 -12.96
C ASN A 110 11.87 9.54 -13.36
N HIS A 111 11.78 9.79 -14.66
CA HIS A 111 11.00 10.92 -15.18
C HIS A 111 9.50 10.61 -15.23
N SER A 112 9.15 9.34 -15.26
CA SER A 112 7.77 8.86 -15.26
C SER A 112 7.67 7.45 -14.74
N PHE A 113 6.47 7.07 -14.33
CA PHE A 113 6.08 5.70 -13.98
C PHE A 113 4.92 5.23 -14.83
N HIS A 114 4.89 3.94 -15.12
CA HIS A 114 3.75 3.27 -15.70
C HIS A 114 2.90 2.72 -14.56
N LEU A 115 1.71 3.27 -14.37
CA LEU A 115 0.81 2.94 -13.25
C LEU A 115 -0.47 2.29 -13.75
N ILE A 116 -1.02 1.35 -12.99
CA ILE A 116 -2.32 0.75 -13.32
C ILE A 116 -3.39 1.84 -13.39
N THR A 117 -4.23 1.79 -14.42
CA THR A 117 -5.22 2.82 -14.72
C THR A 117 -6.14 3.20 -13.55
N PRO A 118 -6.67 2.26 -12.72
CA PRO A 118 -7.52 2.66 -11.61
C PRO A 118 -6.85 3.59 -10.58
N ILE A 119 -5.54 3.51 -10.42
CA ILE A 119 -4.78 4.43 -9.54
C ILE A 119 -4.69 5.82 -10.17
N VAL A 120 -4.50 5.89 -11.49
CA VAL A 120 -4.36 7.18 -12.20
C VAL A 120 -5.70 7.93 -12.27
N GLU A 121 -6.81 7.20 -12.37
CA GLU A 121 -8.16 7.77 -12.46
C GLU A 121 -8.86 7.98 -11.13
N ALA A 122 -8.22 7.62 -10.01
CA ALA A 122 -8.79 7.80 -8.69
C ALA A 122 -8.81 9.28 -8.27
N ASP A 123 -9.94 9.72 -7.70
CA ASP A 123 -10.03 11.01 -7.01
C ASP A 123 -9.48 10.93 -5.59
N TYR A 124 -9.50 9.73 -4.99
CA TYR A 124 -9.01 9.47 -3.63
C TYR A 124 -8.43 8.07 -3.50
N ILE A 125 -7.18 7.98 -3.07
CA ILE A 125 -6.46 6.72 -2.91
C ILE A 125 -6.28 6.41 -1.42
N ILE A 126 -6.77 5.25 -1.00
CA ILE A 126 -6.54 4.69 0.33
C ILE A 126 -5.57 3.52 0.22
N ASN A 127 -4.35 3.73 0.67
CA ASN A 127 -3.31 2.72 0.68
C ASN A 127 -3.43 1.87 1.96
N ILE A 128 -3.75 0.58 1.86
CA ILE A 128 -3.88 -0.32 3.02
C ILE A 128 -2.78 -1.38 2.96
N CYS A 129 -1.68 -1.16 3.65
CA CYS A 129 -0.55 -2.06 3.64
C CYS A 129 -0.57 -3.07 4.80
N LYS A 130 0.18 -4.15 4.66
CA LYS A 130 0.52 -5.09 5.73
C LYS A 130 1.87 -4.69 6.31
N LEU A 131 1.98 -4.59 7.65
CA LEU A 131 3.25 -4.37 8.33
C LEU A 131 4.10 -5.64 8.30
N LYS A 132 5.32 -5.56 7.75
CA LYS A 132 6.20 -6.72 7.63
C LYS A 132 7.66 -6.36 7.40
N THR A 133 8.55 -7.29 7.75
CA THR A 133 9.94 -7.30 7.31
C THR A 133 10.04 -7.53 5.80
N HIS A 134 11.20 -7.25 5.22
CA HIS A 134 11.45 -7.45 3.80
C HIS A 134 12.94 -7.70 3.55
N ALA A 135 13.28 -8.80 2.88
CA ALA A 135 14.68 -9.21 2.66
C ALA A 135 15.55 -8.14 2.00
N MET A 136 15.04 -7.41 1.00
CA MET A 136 15.82 -6.38 0.30
C MET A 136 15.77 -5.03 1.00
N THR A 137 14.60 -4.57 1.44
CA THR A 137 14.40 -3.21 1.97
C THR A 137 14.39 -3.14 3.49
N GLY A 138 14.61 -4.26 4.18
CA GLY A 138 14.52 -4.39 5.64
C GLY A 138 13.08 -4.31 6.17
N TYR A 139 12.29 -3.40 5.64
CA TYR A 139 10.95 -3.03 6.07
C TYR A 139 9.98 -2.90 4.88
N SER A 140 8.70 -3.19 5.11
CA SER A 140 7.62 -2.98 4.16
C SER A 140 6.38 -2.44 4.89
N GLY A 141 5.99 -1.24 4.53
CA GLY A 141 4.81 -0.51 5.01
C GLY A 141 4.13 0.27 3.90
N GLY A 142 3.73 1.51 4.20
CA GLY A 142 2.98 2.39 3.28
C GLY A 142 3.74 2.71 2.00
N ILE A 143 5.00 3.13 2.10
CA ILE A 143 5.84 3.49 0.94
C ILE A 143 6.01 2.28 0.01
N LYS A 144 6.50 1.16 0.55
CA LYS A 144 6.79 -0.04 -0.24
C LYS A 144 5.53 -0.66 -0.86
N ASN A 145 4.36 -0.51 -0.20
CA ASN A 145 3.10 -1.02 -0.72
C ASN A 145 2.72 -0.38 -2.06
N LEU A 146 3.09 0.88 -2.29
CA LEU A 146 2.80 1.57 -3.54
C LEU A 146 3.53 0.97 -4.76
N PHE A 147 4.54 0.13 -4.55
CA PHE A 147 5.15 -0.65 -5.62
C PHE A 147 4.15 -1.57 -6.36
N GLY A 148 3.06 -1.95 -5.69
CA GLY A 148 1.94 -2.67 -6.29
C GLY A 148 1.06 -1.84 -7.24
N THR A 149 1.36 -0.56 -7.46
CA THR A 149 0.73 0.26 -8.51
C THR A 149 1.42 0.12 -9.87
N ILE A 150 2.64 -0.45 -9.90
CA ILE A 150 3.36 -0.80 -11.14
C ILE A 150 2.77 -2.09 -11.70
N PRO A 151 2.48 -2.18 -13.01
CA PRO A 151 1.92 -3.40 -13.62
C PRO A 151 2.84 -4.61 -13.48
N GLY A 152 2.31 -5.71 -12.99
CA GLY A 152 2.84 -7.06 -12.92
C GLY A 152 4.34 -7.24 -13.15
N LEU A 153 4.69 -7.71 -14.34
CA LEU A 153 6.06 -8.05 -14.73
C LEU A 153 7.01 -6.86 -14.92
N GLU A 154 6.53 -5.62 -14.86
CA GLU A 154 7.40 -4.45 -14.85
C GLU A 154 8.15 -4.33 -13.51
N LYS A 155 7.64 -4.89 -12.41
CA LYS A 155 8.30 -4.87 -11.10
C LYS A 155 9.66 -5.59 -11.10
N PRO A 156 9.81 -6.84 -11.62
CA PRO A 156 11.12 -7.45 -11.79
C PRO A 156 12.07 -6.60 -12.64
N GLN A 157 11.58 -5.91 -13.68
CA GLN A 157 12.41 -5.01 -14.49
C GLN A 157 12.92 -3.82 -13.67
N MET A 158 12.11 -3.28 -12.76
CA MET A 158 12.53 -2.21 -11.84
C MET A 158 13.60 -2.70 -10.86
N HIS A 159 13.48 -3.92 -10.33
CA HIS A 159 14.53 -4.54 -9.50
C HIS A 159 15.83 -4.74 -10.27
N TYR A 160 15.74 -5.13 -11.53
CA TYR A 160 16.92 -5.27 -12.39
C TYR A 160 17.56 -3.92 -12.74
N ARG A 161 16.74 -2.91 -13.01
CA ARG A 161 17.19 -1.54 -13.33
C ARG A 161 17.85 -0.84 -12.14
N TRP A 162 17.38 -1.10 -10.94
CA TRP A 162 17.83 -0.51 -9.68
C TRP A 162 18.27 -1.60 -8.70
N PRO A 163 19.42 -2.29 -8.93
CA PRO A 163 19.85 -3.41 -8.09
C PRO A 163 20.37 -2.95 -6.73
N GLU A 164 20.91 -1.73 -6.64
CA GLU A 164 21.42 -1.18 -5.39
C GLU A 164 20.28 -0.65 -4.51
N ILE A 165 20.35 -0.94 -3.21
CA ILE A 165 19.29 -0.61 -2.27
C ILE A 165 19.03 0.88 -2.18
N GLU A 166 20.06 1.72 -2.29
CA GLU A 166 19.96 3.17 -2.27
C GLU A 166 19.16 3.68 -3.47
N ASP A 167 19.43 3.16 -4.65
CA ASP A 167 18.75 3.55 -5.88
C ASP A 167 17.32 3.02 -5.93
N PHE A 168 17.11 1.79 -5.49
CA PHE A 168 15.79 1.21 -5.39
C PHE A 168 14.91 1.94 -4.36
N SER A 169 15.48 2.33 -3.21
CA SER A 169 14.80 3.11 -2.20
C SER A 169 14.41 4.50 -2.72
N ASN A 170 15.31 5.18 -3.44
CA ASN A 170 15.00 6.45 -4.09
C ASN A 170 13.85 6.29 -5.11
N MET A 171 13.89 5.25 -5.94
CA MET A 171 12.80 4.95 -6.89
C MET A 171 11.46 4.74 -6.17
N LEU A 172 11.45 4.06 -5.02
CA LEU A 172 10.23 3.88 -4.23
C LEU A 172 9.69 5.22 -3.67
N LEU A 173 10.58 6.13 -3.25
CA LEU A 173 10.16 7.46 -2.79
C LEU A 173 9.62 8.31 -3.93
N GLU A 174 10.24 8.28 -5.11
CA GLU A 174 9.74 8.94 -6.31
C GLU A 174 8.37 8.40 -6.73
N LEU A 175 8.18 7.08 -6.70
CA LEU A 175 6.89 6.44 -6.94
C LEU A 175 5.84 6.88 -5.92
N ALA A 176 6.21 6.91 -4.64
CA ALA A 176 5.31 7.31 -3.56
C ALA A 176 4.85 8.76 -3.70
N GLN A 177 5.74 9.68 -4.13
CA GLN A 177 5.39 11.06 -4.44
C GLN A 177 4.51 11.18 -5.70
N THR A 178 4.67 10.26 -6.65
CA THR A 178 3.86 10.23 -7.89
C THR A 178 2.44 9.73 -7.63
N VAL A 179 2.29 8.67 -6.83
CA VAL A 179 0.98 8.11 -6.47
C VAL A 179 0.25 8.97 -5.44
N ALA A 180 0.98 9.52 -4.47
CA ALA A 180 0.51 10.45 -3.43
C ALA A 180 -0.84 10.05 -2.78
N PRO A 181 -0.95 8.90 -2.11
CA PRO A 181 -2.20 8.49 -1.48
C PRO A 181 -2.61 9.47 -0.39
N GLN A 182 -3.92 9.78 -0.31
CA GLN A 182 -4.45 10.74 0.67
C GLN A 182 -4.56 10.16 2.08
N LEU A 183 -4.61 8.83 2.17
CA LEU A 183 -4.67 8.10 3.44
C LEU A 183 -3.88 6.80 3.33
N THR A 184 -3.09 6.49 4.35
CA THR A 184 -2.49 5.17 4.50
C THR A 184 -2.97 4.53 5.81
N VAL A 185 -3.40 3.28 5.72
CA VAL A 185 -3.75 2.41 6.83
C VAL A 185 -2.75 1.26 6.88
N ILE A 186 -2.11 1.05 8.03
CA ILE A 186 -1.22 -0.10 8.23
C ILE A 186 -1.95 -1.16 9.03
N ASP A 187 -2.13 -2.32 8.42
CA ASP A 187 -2.58 -3.54 9.07
C ASP A 187 -1.39 -4.16 9.84
N ALA A 188 -1.34 -3.85 11.14
CA ALA A 188 -0.40 -4.39 12.11
C ALA A 188 -1.13 -5.27 13.15
N ILE A 189 -2.30 -5.81 12.81
CA ILE A 189 -3.03 -6.72 13.71
C ILE A 189 -2.19 -7.98 13.90
N ASP A 190 -1.79 -8.57 12.78
CA ASP A 190 -0.87 -9.69 12.71
C ASP A 190 0.24 -9.33 11.70
N ALA A 191 1.30 -8.70 12.18
CA ALA A 191 2.45 -8.30 11.38
C ALA A 191 3.32 -9.51 11.03
N MET A 192 4.28 -9.34 10.10
CA MET A 192 5.24 -10.40 9.76
C MET A 192 6.64 -9.98 10.19
N GLU A 193 7.33 -10.88 10.86
CA GLU A 193 8.76 -10.78 11.16
C GLU A 193 9.58 -11.86 10.47
N GLY A 194 10.91 -11.77 10.51
CA GLY A 194 11.83 -12.77 9.96
C GLY A 194 11.96 -12.65 8.44
N ASN A 195 11.82 -13.76 7.72
CA ASN A 195 12.11 -13.86 6.28
C ASN A 195 10.98 -13.30 5.39
N GLY A 196 10.65 -12.01 5.58
CA GLY A 196 9.68 -11.31 4.72
C GLY A 196 10.20 -11.06 3.29
N PRO A 197 9.33 -10.72 2.34
CA PRO A 197 7.95 -10.25 2.50
C PRO A 197 6.88 -11.36 2.48
N THR A 198 7.25 -12.64 2.29
CA THR A 198 6.30 -13.73 2.03
C THR A 198 6.63 -15.04 2.73
N GLY A 199 7.73 -15.14 3.44
CA GLY A 199 8.22 -16.35 4.11
C GLY A 199 8.50 -16.17 5.61
N GLY A 200 8.11 -15.04 6.19
CA GLY A 200 8.28 -14.78 7.62
C GLY A 200 7.21 -15.45 8.49
N THR A 201 7.24 -15.16 9.78
CA THR A 201 6.33 -15.65 10.79
C THR A 201 5.42 -14.55 11.31
N SER A 202 4.32 -14.94 11.93
CA SER A 202 3.37 -14.03 12.57
C SER A 202 4.01 -13.29 13.75
N HIS A 203 3.77 -11.99 13.83
CA HIS A 203 4.15 -11.11 14.93
C HIS A 203 2.95 -10.24 15.33
N PRO A 204 2.07 -10.75 16.20
CA PRO A 204 0.82 -10.06 16.58
C PRO A 204 1.10 -8.78 17.36
N LEU A 205 0.76 -7.63 16.79
CA LEU A 205 0.80 -6.33 17.45
C LEU A 205 -0.60 -5.86 17.87
N HIS A 206 -1.66 -6.46 17.29
CA HIS A 206 -3.06 -6.11 17.54
C HIS A 206 -3.37 -4.63 17.31
N MET A 207 -2.69 -4.01 16.34
CA MET A 207 -2.79 -2.59 16.03
C MET A 207 -3.28 -2.35 14.61
N LEU A 208 -3.96 -1.21 14.44
CA LEU A 208 -4.21 -0.56 13.16
C LEU A 208 -3.67 0.86 13.27
N LEU A 209 -2.85 1.27 12.33
CA LEU A 209 -2.36 2.64 12.23
C LEU A 209 -3.05 3.32 11.04
N ALA A 210 -3.28 4.62 11.13
CA ALA A 210 -3.78 5.41 10.01
C ALA A 210 -3.16 6.80 10.06
N ALA A 211 -2.70 7.31 8.92
CA ALA A 211 -2.14 8.64 8.80
C ALA A 211 -2.29 9.20 7.38
N ARG A 212 -2.28 10.53 7.26
CA ARG A 212 -2.12 11.24 6.00
C ARG A 212 -0.64 11.29 5.59
N ASP A 213 0.25 11.54 6.53
CA ASP A 213 1.70 11.43 6.34
C ASP A 213 2.16 9.99 6.57
N PHE A 214 2.20 9.24 5.49
CA PHE A 214 2.62 7.84 5.50
C PHE A 214 4.15 7.66 5.59
N TYR A 215 4.93 8.69 5.31
CA TYR A 215 6.38 8.62 5.46
C TYR A 215 6.78 8.58 6.94
N THR A 216 6.26 9.52 7.74
CA THR A 216 6.45 9.53 9.19
C THR A 216 5.78 8.31 9.84
N GLN A 217 4.60 7.90 9.34
CA GLN A 217 3.92 6.69 9.80
C GLN A 217 4.78 5.43 9.61
N ASP A 218 5.49 5.30 8.49
CA ASP A 218 6.37 4.15 8.23
C ASP A 218 7.57 4.13 9.19
N CYS A 219 8.14 5.30 9.55
CA CYS A 219 9.18 5.39 10.57
C CYS A 219 8.68 4.92 11.94
N PHE A 220 7.48 5.37 12.35
CA PHE A 220 6.85 4.93 13.58
C PHE A 220 6.57 3.42 13.58
N ALA A 221 6.02 2.90 12.49
CA ALA A 221 5.68 1.49 12.36
C ALA A 221 6.92 0.57 12.34
N ALA A 222 8.04 1.02 11.77
CA ALA A 222 9.32 0.32 11.85
C ALA A 222 9.79 0.20 13.31
N GLY A 223 9.67 1.29 14.08
CA GLY A 223 9.98 1.30 15.52
C GLY A 223 9.13 0.31 16.33
N LEU A 224 7.84 0.13 15.99
CA LEU A 224 6.99 -0.88 16.63
C LEU A 224 7.47 -2.32 16.40
N MET A 225 8.21 -2.56 15.32
CA MET A 225 8.84 -3.84 15.02
C MET A 225 10.25 -3.97 15.61
N GLY A 226 10.69 -3.02 16.44
CA GLY A 226 12.03 -2.98 17.02
C GLY A 226 13.15 -2.63 16.02
N LEU A 227 12.79 -2.06 14.87
CA LEU A 227 13.74 -1.63 13.84
C LEU A 227 14.07 -0.14 14.04
N ASP A 228 15.35 0.23 13.90
CA ASP A 228 15.71 1.64 13.79
C ASP A 228 15.35 2.16 12.39
N PRO A 229 14.42 3.11 12.24
CA PRO A 229 14.06 3.65 10.94
C PRO A 229 15.24 4.29 10.21
N MET A 230 16.27 4.76 10.93
CA MET A 230 17.45 5.36 10.31
C MET A 230 18.45 4.32 9.75
N GLU A 231 18.35 3.06 10.15
CA GLU A 231 19.09 1.94 9.54
C GLU A 231 18.41 1.41 8.27
N ILE A 232 17.12 1.73 8.08
CA ILE A 232 16.36 1.36 6.88
C ILE A 232 16.58 2.42 5.80
N VAL A 233 17.32 2.07 4.73
CA VAL A 233 17.75 3.01 3.67
C VAL A 233 16.60 3.88 3.16
N MET A 234 15.46 3.27 2.85
CA MET A 234 14.28 3.98 2.34
C MET A 234 13.74 5.03 3.32
N LEU A 235 13.68 4.70 4.62
CA LEU A 235 13.16 5.60 5.65
C LEU A 235 14.17 6.70 5.98
N ARG A 236 15.46 6.37 6.05
CA ARG A 236 16.53 7.35 6.19
C ARG A 236 16.52 8.37 5.05
N GLN A 237 16.44 7.91 3.80
CA GLN A 237 16.36 8.80 2.65
C GLN A 237 15.10 9.66 2.65
N ALA A 238 13.96 9.14 3.13
CA ALA A 238 12.74 9.93 3.31
C ALA A 238 12.95 11.06 4.32
N ALA A 239 13.62 10.78 5.45
CA ALA A 239 13.96 11.79 6.46
C ALA A 239 14.96 12.83 5.91
N GLU A 240 16.02 12.40 5.24
CA GLU A 240 17.03 13.27 4.62
C GLU A 240 16.43 14.22 3.58
N LYS A 241 15.37 13.78 2.87
CA LYS A 241 14.63 14.60 1.90
C LYS A 241 13.54 15.48 2.54
N GLY A 242 13.36 15.42 3.84
CA GLY A 242 12.29 16.14 4.55
C GLY A 242 10.89 15.61 4.27
N LEU A 243 10.77 14.38 3.79
CA LEU A 243 9.49 13.70 3.57
C LEU A 243 8.96 13.04 4.84
N ALA A 244 9.85 12.55 5.70
CA ALA A 244 9.51 11.93 6.98
C ALA A 244 10.08 12.74 8.15
N HIS A 245 9.37 12.72 9.27
CA HIS A 245 9.74 13.39 10.52
C HIS A 245 9.80 12.37 11.67
N PRO A 246 10.87 11.53 11.74
CA PRO A 246 10.93 10.37 12.64
C PRO A 246 11.00 10.73 14.13
N LYS A 247 11.11 12.02 14.49
CA LYS A 247 11.14 12.51 15.88
C LYS A 247 9.81 13.12 16.33
N ASP A 248 8.84 13.24 15.44
CA ASP A 248 7.49 13.75 15.71
C ASP A 248 6.52 12.58 15.93
#